data_6efeff46740edc4653e4bc6d6801c9ff
#
_entry.id   6efeff46740edc4653e4bc6d6801c9ff
#
_cell.length_a   1.000
_cell.length_b   1.000
_cell.length_c   1.000
_cell.angle_alpha   90.00
_cell.angle_beta   90.00
_cell.angle_gamma   90.00
#
_symmetry.space_group_name_H-M   'P 1'
#
loop_
_entity.id
_entity.type
_entity.pdbx_description
1 polymer ?
#
loop_
_entity_poly.entity_id
_entity_poly.type
_entity_poly.pdbx_seq_one_letter_code
_entity_poly.pdbx_strand_id
1 'polypeptide(L)'
;MVNLSTPGAAARRRFVAVSAVLGWTGLAIQLYLILYSRWSLEASLLGGLVSFFSYFTVLTNTLVATVLTCEWTSRDSAVRRWFLQPWVSSGIAVSIAVVGLAYNILLRHLWHPEGWQWLADELMHDVMPLLFLAWWFYCVPKGTLRLWHIALWVIYPLVYFAYALLRGHLLAAYPYPFIDVDTLGYPQVFANAGGLLAGFLVIALVLIALDRWRRYV
;
A
#
# COMPACT_ATOMS: atom_id res chain seq x y z
N MET A 1 -11.82 14.96 23.99
CA MET A 1 -11.33 13.74 24.65
C MET A 1 -12.34 12.64 24.39
N VAL A 2 -12.00 11.63 23.58
CA VAL A 2 -12.88 10.46 23.36
C VAL A 2 -12.82 9.62 24.62
N ASN A 3 -13.98 9.36 25.24
CA ASN A 3 -14.08 8.55 26.45
C ASN A 3 -13.69 7.09 26.10
N LEU A 4 -12.50 6.65 26.52
CA LEU A 4 -11.90 5.34 26.20
C LEU A 4 -12.62 4.15 26.87
N SER A 5 -13.72 4.39 27.59
CA SER A 5 -14.40 3.38 28.39
C SER A 5 -15.63 2.72 27.72
N THR A 6 -15.97 3.11 26.47
CA THR A 6 -17.09 2.46 25.77
C THR A 6 -16.63 1.16 25.10
N PRO A 7 -17.44 0.09 25.09
CA PRO A 7 -17.12 -1.18 24.44
C PRO A 7 -16.69 -1.01 22.98
N GLY A 8 -17.29 -0.08 22.25
CA GLY A 8 -16.94 0.25 20.87
C GLY A 8 -15.55 0.87 20.70
N ALA A 9 -15.12 1.74 21.62
CA ALA A 9 -13.78 2.32 21.57
C ALA A 9 -12.68 1.31 21.83
N ALA A 10 -12.89 0.36 22.75
CA ALA A 10 -11.97 -0.73 23.03
C ALA A 10 -11.86 -1.70 21.82
N ALA A 11 -12.98 -2.04 21.19
CA ALA A 11 -13.01 -2.89 20.01
C ALA A 11 -12.27 -2.24 18.83
N ARG A 12 -12.52 -0.95 18.55
CA ARG A 12 -11.80 -0.17 17.55
C ARG A 12 -10.30 -0.17 17.81
N ARG A 13 -9.87 0.09 19.04
CA ARG A 13 -8.45 0.12 19.39
C ARG A 13 -7.78 -1.23 19.19
N ARG A 14 -8.45 -2.34 19.54
CA ARG A 14 -7.96 -3.71 19.29
C ARG A 14 -7.85 -3.99 17.80
N PHE A 15 -8.85 -3.66 17.02
CA PHE A 15 -8.84 -3.81 15.56
C PHE A 15 -7.64 -3.08 14.94
N VAL A 16 -7.43 -1.81 15.28
CA VAL A 16 -6.31 -1.01 14.77
C VAL A 16 -4.96 -1.59 15.19
N ALA A 17 -4.83 -2.02 16.46
CA ALA A 17 -3.61 -2.64 16.98
C ALA A 17 -3.26 -3.94 16.23
N VAL A 18 -4.24 -4.83 16.07
CA VAL A 18 -4.06 -6.09 15.34
C VAL A 18 -3.67 -5.82 13.89
N SER A 19 -4.36 -4.89 13.22
CA SER A 19 -4.06 -4.52 11.84
C SER A 19 -2.64 -3.93 11.70
N ALA A 20 -2.20 -3.08 12.64
CA ALA A 20 -0.84 -2.55 12.63
C ALA A 20 0.21 -3.66 12.79
N VAL A 21 -0.01 -4.58 13.74
CA VAL A 21 0.88 -5.73 13.97
C VAL A 21 0.96 -6.62 12.72
N LEU A 22 -0.18 -6.96 12.11
CA LEU A 22 -0.22 -7.78 10.88
C LEU A 22 0.53 -7.10 9.73
N GLY A 23 0.37 -5.78 9.55
CA GLY A 23 1.10 -5.03 8.53
C GLY A 23 2.62 -5.09 8.71
N TRP A 24 3.11 -4.84 9.93
CA TRP A 24 4.53 -4.96 10.22
C TRP A 24 5.03 -6.41 10.13
N THR A 25 4.20 -7.40 10.48
CA THR A 25 4.55 -8.82 10.37
C THR A 25 4.76 -9.22 8.90
N GLY A 26 3.85 -8.86 8.00
CA GLY A 26 4.00 -9.14 6.56
C GLY A 26 5.28 -8.52 5.99
N LEU A 27 5.55 -7.25 6.31
CA LEU A 27 6.77 -6.55 5.90
C LEU A 27 8.04 -7.20 6.48
N ALA A 28 8.02 -7.59 7.76
CA ALA A 28 9.16 -8.22 8.42
C ALA A 28 9.47 -9.60 7.84
N ILE A 29 8.45 -10.42 7.57
CA ILE A 29 8.62 -11.72 6.92
C ILE A 29 9.22 -11.53 5.53
N GLN A 30 8.67 -10.62 4.72
CA GLN A 30 9.16 -10.36 3.37
C GLN A 30 10.61 -9.86 3.37
N LEU A 31 10.94 -8.95 4.29
CA LEU A 31 12.31 -8.47 4.44
C LEU A 31 13.27 -9.59 4.85
N TYR A 32 12.88 -10.40 5.83
CA TYR A 32 13.66 -11.56 6.28
C TYR A 32 13.95 -12.52 5.11
N LEU A 33 12.93 -12.88 4.33
CA LEU A 33 13.07 -13.80 3.21
C LEU A 33 14.02 -13.26 2.13
N ILE A 34 13.93 -11.98 1.79
CA ILE A 34 14.84 -11.34 0.84
C ILE A 34 16.28 -11.35 1.38
N LEU A 35 16.49 -10.96 2.64
CA LEU A 35 17.83 -10.90 3.21
C LEU A 35 18.43 -12.29 3.39
N TYR A 36 17.62 -13.28 3.80
CA TYR A 36 18.05 -14.68 3.92
C TYR A 36 18.47 -15.25 2.55
N SER A 37 17.68 -15.04 1.51
CA SER A 37 18.03 -15.45 0.15
C SER A 37 19.31 -14.79 -0.35
N ARG A 38 19.50 -13.50 -0.07
CA ARG A 38 20.73 -12.79 -0.43
C ARG A 38 21.95 -13.32 0.32
N TRP A 39 21.79 -13.58 1.60
CA TRP A 39 22.86 -14.14 2.44
C TRP A 39 23.27 -15.55 1.99
N SER A 40 22.30 -16.42 1.70
CA SER A 40 22.58 -17.79 1.23
C SER A 40 23.25 -17.84 -0.15
N LEU A 41 23.11 -16.77 -0.95
CA LEU A 41 23.76 -16.62 -2.26
C LEU A 41 25.05 -15.79 -2.20
N GLU A 42 25.55 -15.46 -0.99
CA GLU A 42 26.71 -14.58 -0.77
C GLU A 42 26.59 -13.21 -1.47
N ALA A 43 25.34 -12.76 -1.70
CA ALA A 43 25.03 -11.51 -2.40
C ALA A 43 24.87 -10.35 -1.39
N SER A 44 24.99 -9.12 -1.89
CA SER A 44 24.89 -7.91 -1.09
C SER A 44 23.58 -7.79 -0.32
N LEU A 45 23.63 -7.71 1.02
CA LEU A 45 22.48 -7.44 1.88
C LEU A 45 21.91 -6.02 1.67
N LEU A 46 22.79 -5.04 1.39
CA LEU A 46 22.34 -3.69 1.02
C LEU A 46 21.54 -3.71 -0.28
N GLY A 47 21.98 -4.52 -1.27
CA GLY A 47 21.22 -4.77 -2.48
C GLY A 47 19.85 -5.42 -2.18
N GLY A 48 19.77 -6.26 -1.14
CA GLY A 48 18.51 -6.82 -0.65
C GLY A 48 17.56 -5.75 -0.10
N LEU A 49 18.06 -4.81 0.71
CA LEU A 49 17.27 -3.68 1.23
C LEU A 49 16.77 -2.77 0.08
N VAL A 50 17.63 -2.44 -0.87
CA VAL A 50 17.26 -1.65 -2.05
C VAL A 50 16.19 -2.38 -2.85
N SER A 51 16.33 -3.70 -3.04
CA SER A 51 15.33 -4.52 -3.73
C SER A 51 14.00 -4.54 -2.98
N PHE A 52 14.01 -4.70 -1.66
CA PHE A 52 12.80 -4.68 -0.82
C PHE A 52 12.01 -3.39 -1.01
N PHE A 53 12.65 -2.22 -0.87
CA PHE A 53 12.00 -0.92 -1.07
C PHE A 53 11.75 -0.54 -2.52
N SER A 54 12.09 -1.41 -3.48
CA SER A 54 11.80 -1.17 -4.90
C SER A 54 10.38 -1.54 -5.31
N TYR A 55 9.62 -2.23 -4.46
CA TYR A 55 8.25 -2.63 -4.76
C TYR A 55 7.23 -1.62 -4.24
N PHE A 56 6.29 -1.23 -5.11
CA PHE A 56 5.16 -0.38 -4.74
C PHE A 56 4.33 -0.96 -3.59
N THR A 57 4.17 -2.28 -3.59
CA THR A 57 3.51 -3.05 -2.53
C THR A 57 4.16 -2.81 -1.17
N VAL A 58 5.49 -2.91 -1.08
CA VAL A 58 6.25 -2.73 0.17
C VAL A 58 6.14 -1.29 0.66
N LEU A 59 6.34 -0.32 -0.24
CA LEU A 59 6.23 1.10 0.09
C LEU A 59 4.82 1.43 0.61
N THR A 60 3.79 0.96 -0.09
CA THR A 60 2.39 1.23 0.28
C THR A 60 2.00 0.53 1.58
N ASN A 61 2.38 -0.74 1.79
CA ASN A 61 2.14 -1.43 3.05
C ASN A 61 2.90 -0.79 4.23
N THR A 62 4.09 -0.23 4.00
CA THR A 62 4.82 0.56 5.00
C THR A 62 4.04 1.81 5.41
N LEU A 63 3.47 2.54 4.44
CA LEU A 63 2.59 3.68 4.72
C LEU A 63 1.33 3.26 5.51
N VAL A 64 0.69 2.17 5.11
CA VAL A 64 -0.47 1.58 5.79
C VAL A 64 -0.16 1.22 7.24
N ALA A 65 0.91 0.45 7.47
CA ALA A 65 1.34 0.05 8.81
C ALA A 65 1.69 1.28 9.68
N THR A 66 2.30 2.30 9.09
CA THR A 66 2.62 3.57 9.78
C THR A 66 1.34 4.31 10.19
N VAL A 67 0.36 4.47 9.30
CA VAL A 67 -0.94 5.12 9.63
C VAL A 67 -1.63 4.41 10.77
N LEU A 68 -1.73 3.07 10.70
CA LEU A 68 -2.38 2.26 11.74
C LEU A 68 -1.62 2.35 13.08
N THR A 69 -0.30 2.40 13.06
CA THR A 69 0.54 2.61 14.25
C THR A 69 0.30 4.00 14.86
N CYS A 70 0.22 5.03 14.02
CA CYS A 70 -0.10 6.41 14.46
C CYS A 70 -1.49 6.50 15.10
N GLU A 71 -2.46 5.76 14.58
CA GLU A 71 -3.81 5.70 15.16
C GLU A 71 -3.81 4.91 16.48
N TRP A 72 -3.14 3.76 16.53
CA TRP A 72 -3.10 2.89 17.71
C TRP A 72 -2.40 3.53 18.90
N THR A 73 -1.21 4.11 18.69
CA THR A 73 -0.37 4.65 19.77
C THR A 73 -0.97 5.91 20.38
N SER A 74 -1.83 6.63 19.65
CA SER A 74 -2.48 7.88 20.07
C SER A 74 -1.51 8.96 20.59
N ARG A 75 -0.19 8.77 20.36
CA ARG A 75 0.85 9.72 20.77
C ARG A 75 0.79 10.96 19.89
N ASP A 76 0.61 12.14 20.49
CA ASP A 76 0.62 13.36 19.71
C ASP A 76 2.01 13.63 19.10
N SER A 77 2.03 13.78 17.76
CA SER A 77 3.23 14.07 16.99
C SER A 77 2.84 14.71 15.65
N ALA A 78 3.77 15.45 15.04
CA ALA A 78 3.55 16.01 13.72
C ALA A 78 3.30 14.91 12.66
N VAL A 79 4.00 13.78 12.77
CA VAL A 79 3.83 12.60 11.91
C VAL A 79 2.41 12.04 12.01
N ARG A 80 1.92 11.84 13.24
CA ARG A 80 0.55 11.39 13.48
C ARG A 80 -0.48 12.36 12.88
N ARG A 81 -0.34 13.64 13.17
CA ARG A 81 -1.27 14.67 12.69
C ARG A 81 -1.33 14.70 11.16
N TRP A 82 -0.20 14.50 10.48
CA TRP A 82 -0.15 14.47 9.04
C TRP A 82 -0.78 13.19 8.44
N PHE A 83 -0.37 12.01 8.93
CA PHE A 83 -0.86 10.72 8.40
C PHE A 83 -2.35 10.50 8.64
N LEU A 84 -2.91 11.03 9.73
CA LEU A 84 -4.33 10.89 10.05
C LEU A 84 -5.21 11.98 9.42
N GLN A 85 -4.66 12.89 8.61
CA GLN A 85 -5.50 13.77 7.80
C GLN A 85 -6.35 12.95 6.81
N PRO A 86 -7.66 13.25 6.69
CA PRO A 86 -8.55 12.46 5.83
C PRO A 86 -8.08 12.34 4.39
N TRP A 87 -7.50 13.41 3.82
CA TRP A 87 -7.01 13.37 2.45
C TRP A 87 -5.72 12.52 2.29
N VAL A 88 -4.83 12.50 3.30
CA VAL A 88 -3.60 11.67 3.28
C VAL A 88 -3.96 10.20 3.40
N SER A 89 -4.72 9.83 4.43
CA SER A 89 -5.13 8.45 4.65
C SER A 89 -6.01 7.91 3.51
N SER A 90 -6.80 8.78 2.85
CA SER A 90 -7.57 8.37 1.67
C SER A 90 -6.70 8.11 0.44
N GLY A 91 -5.64 8.89 0.20
CA GLY A 91 -4.68 8.62 -0.87
C GLY A 91 -3.95 7.29 -0.67
N ILE A 92 -3.60 6.97 0.59
CA ILE A 92 -3.03 5.67 0.95
C ILE A 92 -4.07 4.55 0.76
N ALA A 93 -5.35 4.80 1.07
CA ALA A 93 -6.44 3.85 0.84
C ALA A 93 -6.64 3.54 -0.65
N VAL A 94 -6.56 4.54 -1.54
CA VAL A 94 -6.56 4.31 -2.99
C VAL A 94 -5.37 3.46 -3.40
N SER A 95 -4.17 3.79 -2.93
CA SER A 95 -2.94 3.10 -3.29
C SER A 95 -2.94 1.63 -2.85
N ILE A 96 -3.40 1.34 -1.62
CA ILE A 96 -3.45 -0.05 -1.13
C ILE A 96 -4.56 -0.86 -1.81
N ALA A 97 -5.67 -0.23 -2.19
CA ALA A 97 -6.70 -0.88 -3.00
C ALA A 97 -6.17 -1.27 -4.38
N VAL A 98 -5.36 -0.40 -5.00
CA VAL A 98 -4.66 -0.73 -6.27
C VAL A 98 -3.69 -1.88 -6.06
N VAL A 99 -2.93 -1.93 -4.96
CA VAL A 99 -2.04 -3.06 -4.65
C VAL A 99 -2.80 -4.38 -4.63
N GLY A 100 -3.90 -4.46 -3.87
CA GLY A 100 -4.70 -5.69 -3.79
C GLY A 100 -5.31 -6.08 -5.13
N LEU A 101 -5.93 -5.13 -5.85
CA LEU A 101 -6.57 -5.42 -7.13
C LEU A 101 -5.55 -5.78 -8.22
N ALA A 102 -4.45 -5.02 -8.35
CA ALA A 102 -3.43 -5.30 -9.36
C ALA A 102 -2.77 -6.67 -9.12
N TYR A 103 -2.49 -7.02 -7.86
CA TYR A 103 -1.97 -8.34 -7.54
C TYR A 103 -2.96 -9.44 -7.96
N ASN A 104 -4.20 -9.36 -7.53
CA ASN A 104 -5.20 -10.41 -7.79
C ASN A 104 -5.54 -10.56 -9.27
N ILE A 105 -5.54 -9.47 -10.05
CA ILE A 105 -5.92 -9.48 -11.47
C ILE A 105 -4.71 -9.81 -12.36
N LEU A 106 -3.50 -9.27 -12.05
CA LEU A 106 -2.37 -9.29 -12.97
C LEU A 106 -1.26 -10.27 -12.55
N LEU A 107 -1.09 -10.56 -11.25
CA LEU A 107 0.10 -11.26 -10.75
C LEU A 107 -0.19 -12.61 -10.11
N ARG A 108 -1.34 -12.79 -9.47
CA ARG A 108 -1.66 -14.01 -8.70
C ARG A 108 -1.54 -15.31 -9.53
N HIS A 109 -1.86 -15.27 -10.81
CA HIS A 109 -1.77 -16.44 -11.70
C HIS A 109 -0.35 -16.71 -12.23
N LEU A 110 0.59 -15.77 -12.03
CA LEU A 110 1.99 -15.90 -12.46
C LEU A 110 2.91 -16.42 -11.36
N TRP A 111 2.42 -16.46 -10.11
CA TRP A 111 3.23 -16.65 -8.94
C TRP A 111 2.52 -17.54 -7.92
N HIS A 112 3.17 -18.62 -7.50
CA HIS A 112 2.61 -19.58 -6.53
C HIS A 112 3.54 -19.70 -5.33
N PRO A 113 3.52 -18.74 -4.38
CA PRO A 113 4.37 -18.77 -3.19
C PRO A 113 3.95 -19.89 -2.23
N GLU A 114 4.91 -20.42 -1.48
CA GLU A 114 4.69 -21.44 -0.46
C GLU A 114 5.26 -21.00 0.91
N GLY A 115 4.79 -21.61 1.99
CA GLY A 115 5.29 -21.41 3.34
C GLY A 115 5.23 -19.94 3.79
N TRP A 116 6.34 -19.42 4.32
CA TRP A 116 6.40 -18.03 4.82
C TRP A 116 6.24 -16.99 3.72
N GLN A 117 6.65 -17.31 2.48
CA GLN A 117 6.45 -16.40 1.35
C GLN A 117 4.96 -16.27 1.01
N TRP A 118 4.19 -17.37 1.06
CA TRP A 118 2.73 -17.33 0.90
C TRP A 118 2.08 -16.46 1.99
N LEU A 119 2.50 -16.61 3.26
CA LEU A 119 1.94 -15.82 4.35
C LEU A 119 2.22 -14.31 4.15
N ALA A 120 3.46 -13.94 3.79
CA ALA A 120 3.79 -12.54 3.52
C ALA A 120 2.99 -11.98 2.35
N ASP A 121 2.80 -12.78 1.31
CA ASP A 121 2.08 -12.43 0.10
C ASP A 121 0.61 -12.16 0.39
N GLU A 122 -0.10 -13.09 1.07
CA GLU A 122 -1.50 -12.93 1.47
C GLU A 122 -1.70 -11.74 2.43
N LEU A 123 -0.77 -11.54 3.38
CA LEU A 123 -0.84 -10.39 4.28
C LEU A 123 -0.77 -9.08 3.49
N MET A 124 0.16 -8.93 2.57
CA MET A 124 0.40 -7.65 1.88
C MET A 124 -0.57 -7.35 0.75
N HIS A 125 -1.15 -8.39 0.09
CA HIS A 125 -1.97 -8.19 -1.09
C HIS A 125 -3.47 -8.41 -0.86
N ASP A 126 -3.86 -9.10 0.22
CA ASP A 126 -5.28 -9.37 0.51
C ASP A 126 -5.68 -8.84 1.88
N VAL A 127 -5.00 -9.27 2.94
CA VAL A 127 -5.40 -8.95 4.31
C VAL A 127 -5.25 -7.46 4.60
N MET A 128 -4.09 -6.87 4.32
CA MET A 128 -3.84 -5.45 4.63
C MET A 128 -4.67 -4.48 3.80
N PRO A 129 -4.87 -4.68 2.47
CA PRO A 129 -5.83 -3.90 1.71
C PRO A 129 -7.23 -3.89 2.32
N LEU A 130 -7.77 -5.06 2.67
CA LEU A 130 -9.11 -5.17 3.25
C LEU A 130 -9.20 -4.51 4.64
N LEU A 131 -8.23 -4.77 5.53
CA LEU A 131 -8.22 -4.18 6.87
C LEU A 131 -8.07 -2.66 6.82
N PHE A 132 -7.22 -2.13 5.94
CA PHE A 132 -7.03 -0.68 5.83
C PHE A 132 -8.23 0.02 5.21
N LEU A 133 -8.86 -0.57 4.19
CA LEU A 133 -10.11 -0.06 3.62
C LEU A 133 -11.25 -0.08 4.64
N ALA A 134 -11.36 -1.15 5.46
CA ALA A 134 -12.32 -1.21 6.55
C ALA A 134 -12.04 -0.12 7.60
N TRP A 135 -10.78 0.04 8.03
CA TRP A 135 -10.39 1.13 8.93
C TRP A 135 -10.73 2.50 8.32
N TRP A 136 -10.38 2.74 7.06
CA TRP A 136 -10.68 3.97 6.37
C TRP A 136 -12.17 4.25 6.35
N PHE A 137 -12.99 3.25 6.03
CA PHE A 137 -14.43 3.39 5.91
C PHE A 137 -15.10 3.73 7.25
N TYR A 138 -14.70 3.07 8.33
CA TYR A 138 -15.35 3.22 9.65
C TYR A 138 -14.69 4.27 10.57
N CYS A 139 -13.41 4.56 10.38
CA CYS A 139 -12.65 5.34 11.36
C CYS A 139 -12.22 6.73 10.86
N VAL A 140 -12.04 6.93 9.57
CA VAL A 140 -11.63 8.23 9.01
C VAL A 140 -12.85 9.15 8.89
N PRO A 141 -12.78 10.45 9.34
CA PRO A 141 -13.85 11.41 9.16
C PRO A 141 -14.24 11.59 7.69
N LYS A 142 -15.54 11.64 7.41
CA LYS A 142 -16.12 11.70 6.07
C LYS A 142 -16.63 13.08 5.68
N GLY A 143 -16.85 13.28 4.38
CA GLY A 143 -17.40 14.51 3.81
C GLY A 143 -16.37 15.63 3.58
N THR A 144 -15.08 15.31 3.66
CA THR A 144 -13.99 16.28 3.50
C THR A 144 -13.24 16.20 2.18
N LEU A 145 -13.42 15.11 1.45
CA LEU A 145 -12.69 14.86 0.21
C LEU A 145 -13.22 15.70 -0.96
N ARG A 146 -12.28 16.18 -1.77
CA ARG A 146 -12.55 16.99 -2.98
C ARG A 146 -11.87 16.35 -4.18
N LEU A 147 -12.37 16.59 -5.38
CA LEU A 147 -11.82 16.03 -6.62
C LEU A 147 -10.35 16.41 -6.85
N TRP A 148 -9.94 17.62 -6.45
CA TRP A 148 -8.55 18.04 -6.61
C TRP A 148 -7.54 17.21 -5.78
N HIS A 149 -7.99 16.51 -4.70
CA HIS A 149 -7.12 15.60 -3.97
C HIS A 149 -6.59 14.47 -4.86
N ILE A 150 -7.32 14.09 -5.92
CA ILE A 150 -6.86 13.09 -6.89
C ILE A 150 -5.53 13.50 -7.50
N ALA A 151 -5.36 14.78 -7.84
CA ALA A 151 -4.10 15.28 -8.40
C ALA A 151 -2.91 15.07 -7.45
N LEU A 152 -3.13 15.24 -6.13
CA LEU A 152 -2.10 14.96 -5.13
C LEU A 152 -1.82 13.46 -4.99
N TRP A 153 -2.88 12.63 -5.03
CA TRP A 153 -2.74 11.19 -4.86
C TRP A 153 -2.01 10.52 -6.03
N VAL A 154 -2.23 11.03 -7.24
CA VAL A 154 -1.57 10.53 -8.47
C VAL A 154 -0.06 10.79 -8.47
N ILE A 155 0.43 11.79 -7.74
CA ILE A 155 1.87 12.07 -7.65
C ILE A 155 2.65 10.85 -7.17
N TYR A 156 2.15 10.13 -6.16
CA TYR A 156 2.83 8.97 -5.58
C TYR A 156 3.06 7.83 -6.61
N PRO A 157 2.04 7.28 -7.29
CA PRO A 157 2.27 6.25 -8.30
C PRO A 157 3.05 6.76 -9.54
N LEU A 158 2.94 8.05 -9.92
CA LEU A 158 3.75 8.59 -11.02
C LEU A 158 5.23 8.69 -10.66
N VAL A 159 5.55 9.18 -9.46
CA VAL A 159 6.95 9.22 -8.97
C VAL A 159 7.50 7.80 -8.85
N TYR A 160 6.69 6.87 -8.34
CA TYR A 160 7.09 5.46 -8.29
C TYR A 160 7.35 4.90 -9.69
N PHE A 161 6.48 5.14 -10.66
CA PHE A 161 6.64 4.65 -12.03
C PHE A 161 7.94 5.17 -12.67
N ALA A 162 8.21 6.48 -12.53
CA ALA A 162 9.46 7.07 -12.99
C ALA A 162 10.70 6.43 -12.32
N TYR A 163 10.65 6.22 -11.00
CA TYR A 163 11.68 5.50 -10.26
C TYR A 163 11.87 4.05 -10.77
N ALA A 164 10.79 3.31 -10.97
CA ALA A 164 10.84 1.92 -11.40
C ALA A 164 11.43 1.77 -12.82
N LEU A 165 11.10 2.69 -13.74
CA LEU A 165 11.71 2.73 -15.08
C LEU A 165 13.19 3.07 -15.03
N LEU A 166 13.58 4.09 -14.24
CA LEU A 166 14.98 4.49 -14.08
C LEU A 166 15.80 3.34 -13.48
N ARG A 167 15.27 2.70 -12.44
CA ARG A 167 15.92 1.53 -11.82
C ARG A 167 16.05 0.36 -12.78
N GLY A 168 14.99 0.04 -13.51
CA GLY A 168 15.01 -1.03 -14.52
C GLY A 168 16.06 -0.77 -15.58
N HIS A 169 16.12 0.46 -16.11
CA HIS A 169 17.12 0.86 -17.09
C HIS A 169 18.57 0.76 -16.56
N LEU A 170 18.82 1.16 -15.31
CA LEU A 170 20.17 1.16 -14.72
C LEU A 170 20.65 -0.22 -14.28
N LEU A 171 19.73 -1.10 -13.83
CA LEU A 171 20.07 -2.37 -13.19
C LEU A 171 19.60 -3.60 -13.99
N ALA A 172 18.95 -3.41 -15.14
CA ALA A 172 18.27 -4.46 -15.92
C ALA A 172 17.34 -5.33 -15.04
N ALA A 173 16.66 -4.69 -14.07
CA ALA A 173 15.84 -5.39 -13.07
C ALA A 173 14.58 -4.56 -12.73
N TYR A 174 13.49 -4.84 -13.42
CA TYR A 174 12.19 -4.21 -13.19
C TYR A 174 11.43 -4.90 -12.04
N PRO A 175 10.75 -4.13 -11.16
CA PRO A 175 10.03 -4.71 -10.01
C PRO A 175 8.81 -5.57 -10.42
N TYR A 176 8.21 -5.30 -11.55
CA TYR A 176 7.03 -5.99 -12.04
C TYR A 176 7.11 -6.32 -13.52
N PRO A 177 6.60 -7.49 -13.98
CA PRO A 177 6.66 -7.90 -15.38
C PRO A 177 5.88 -6.95 -16.32
N PHE A 178 4.80 -6.32 -15.86
CA PHE A 178 4.01 -5.41 -16.69
C PHE A 178 4.65 -4.03 -16.92
N ILE A 179 5.79 -3.73 -16.28
CA ILE A 179 6.62 -2.53 -16.52
C ILE A 179 8.03 -2.87 -17.01
N ASP A 180 8.28 -4.13 -17.38
CA ASP A 180 9.56 -4.58 -17.92
C ASP A 180 9.70 -4.12 -19.39
N VAL A 181 10.50 -3.06 -19.58
CA VAL A 181 10.72 -2.45 -20.90
C VAL A 181 11.57 -3.37 -21.79
N ASP A 182 12.50 -4.13 -21.21
CA ASP A 182 13.39 -5.00 -21.98
C ASP A 182 12.60 -6.15 -22.64
N THR A 183 11.53 -6.60 -21.98
CA THR A 183 10.64 -7.66 -22.50
C THR A 183 9.50 -7.10 -23.34
N LEU A 184 8.87 -5.99 -22.93
CA LEU A 184 7.61 -5.51 -23.53
C LEU A 184 7.78 -4.33 -24.48
N GLY A 185 8.90 -3.59 -24.39
CA GLY A 185 9.09 -2.32 -25.05
C GLY A 185 8.29 -1.17 -24.41
N TYR A 186 8.75 0.05 -24.63
CA TYR A 186 8.13 1.27 -24.06
C TYR A 186 6.64 1.42 -24.40
N PRO A 187 6.16 1.21 -25.66
CA PRO A 187 4.74 1.41 -25.99
C PRO A 187 3.82 0.56 -25.12
N GLN A 188 4.14 -0.72 -24.93
CA GLN A 188 3.31 -1.63 -24.12
C GLN A 188 3.38 -1.28 -22.63
N VAL A 189 4.57 -0.91 -22.13
CA VAL A 189 4.74 -0.47 -20.73
C VAL A 189 3.92 0.78 -20.43
N PHE A 190 3.91 1.78 -21.32
CA PHE A 190 3.08 2.97 -21.16
C PHE A 190 1.58 2.66 -21.29
N ALA A 191 1.16 1.73 -22.15
CA ALA A 191 -0.21 1.28 -22.21
C ALA A 191 -0.65 0.60 -20.90
N ASN A 192 0.19 -0.28 -20.33
CA ASN A 192 -0.05 -0.92 -19.04
C ASN A 192 -0.13 0.11 -17.90
N ALA A 193 0.79 1.07 -17.87
CA ALA A 193 0.78 2.15 -16.88
C ALA A 193 -0.48 3.02 -17.01
N GLY A 194 -0.92 3.32 -18.24
CA GLY A 194 -2.18 4.02 -18.50
C GLY A 194 -3.40 3.26 -17.97
N GLY A 195 -3.45 1.94 -18.16
CA GLY A 195 -4.49 1.07 -17.61
C GLY A 195 -4.51 1.08 -16.08
N LEU A 196 -3.35 0.96 -15.44
CA LEU A 196 -3.22 1.03 -13.97
C LEU A 196 -3.62 2.42 -13.44
N LEU A 197 -3.22 3.49 -14.12
CA LEU A 197 -3.63 4.85 -13.76
C LEU A 197 -5.14 5.03 -13.90
N ALA A 198 -5.76 4.52 -14.95
CA ALA A 198 -7.22 4.55 -15.11
C ALA A 198 -7.93 3.81 -13.96
N GLY A 199 -7.44 2.63 -13.58
CA GLY A 199 -7.93 1.89 -12.41
C GLY A 199 -7.75 2.68 -11.10
N PHE A 200 -6.61 3.32 -10.90
CA PHE A 200 -6.36 4.20 -9.77
C PHE A 200 -7.37 5.36 -9.70
N LEU A 201 -7.64 6.01 -10.83
CA LEU A 201 -8.61 7.11 -10.91
C LEU A 201 -10.03 6.65 -10.60
N VAL A 202 -10.44 5.49 -11.10
CA VAL A 202 -11.75 4.89 -10.78
C VAL A 202 -11.88 4.63 -9.28
N ILE A 203 -10.88 4.02 -8.65
CA ILE A 203 -10.89 3.75 -7.20
C ILE A 203 -10.93 5.08 -6.42
N ALA A 204 -10.15 6.09 -6.83
CA ALA A 204 -10.15 7.41 -6.20
C ALA A 204 -11.54 8.07 -6.26
N LEU A 205 -12.21 8.00 -7.41
CA LEU A 205 -13.58 8.52 -7.57
C LEU A 205 -14.59 7.76 -6.69
N VAL A 206 -14.48 6.43 -6.62
CA VAL A 206 -15.32 5.60 -5.74
C VAL A 206 -15.13 5.99 -4.27
N LEU A 207 -13.89 6.17 -3.81
CA LEU A 207 -13.63 6.57 -2.42
C LEU A 207 -14.19 7.98 -2.13
N ILE A 208 -14.07 8.93 -3.06
CA ILE A 208 -14.67 10.26 -2.91
C ILE A 208 -16.20 10.18 -2.88
N ALA A 209 -16.81 9.33 -3.71
CA ALA A 209 -18.25 9.11 -3.69
C ALA A 209 -18.72 8.51 -2.35
N LEU A 210 -18.00 7.51 -1.84
CA LEU A 210 -18.26 6.92 -0.52
C LEU A 210 -18.08 7.92 0.63
N ASP A 211 -17.06 8.78 0.56
CA ASP A 211 -16.81 9.86 1.52
C ASP A 211 -17.99 10.83 1.57
N ARG A 212 -18.51 11.22 0.42
CA ARG A 212 -19.68 12.12 0.33
C ARG A 212 -20.96 11.46 0.81
N TRP A 213 -21.19 10.21 0.38
CA TRP A 213 -22.38 9.46 0.80
C TRP A 213 -22.45 9.29 2.32
N ARG A 214 -21.35 8.89 2.95
CA ARG A 214 -21.26 8.69 4.41
C ARG A 214 -21.35 9.99 5.23
N ARG A 215 -21.27 11.15 4.60
CA ARG A 215 -21.52 12.44 5.28
C ARG A 215 -22.99 12.61 5.69
N TYR A 216 -23.91 11.96 4.96
CA TYR A 216 -25.35 12.13 5.15
C TYR A 216 -26.00 10.98 5.93
N VAL A 217 -25.25 9.96 6.30
CA VAL A 217 -25.64 8.82 7.12
C VAL A 217 -24.94 8.89 8.48
#